data_a6e827226a1cb1542e6ccb9ceeb531d1
#
_entry.id   a6e827226a1cb1542e6ccb9ceeb531d1
#
_cell.length_a   1.000
_cell.length_b   1.000
_cell.length_c   1.000
_cell.angle_alpha   90.00
_cell.angle_beta   90.00
_cell.angle_gamma   90.00
#
_symmetry.space_group_name_H-M   'P 1'
#
loop_
_entity.id
_entity.type
_entity.pdbx_description
1 polymer ?
#
loop_
_entity_poly.entity_id
_entity_poly.type
_entity_poly.pdbx_seq_one_letter_code
_entity_poly.pdbx_strand_id
1 'polypeptide(L)'
;MIQFFTPELTDRDLVDSYFLPSGYRCCEYAFTNIFAWRDAFHEEITAYAGYLTVRCAGPRYFWPAGKGDIRPMLQALELDAKAQGKPLSFYSLTEEEKDRLEQLYPGKFTFTLARDGFDYCYDIDRLADLTGTKLHAKRNHIHRFEEHYPDWTVEEISAENLPECIRLNQDWEDAAAAAGHEDWNAHEGCEALRRCLIHQQELGLEGLLLRAGGKPVAFTAGKSLGGDTYDVFFEKAYSEIQGAYPMINREFARWIRKNHPEIRYLNREDDMGEENLRKAKLSYHPDLLLEKYIAELKEGETLQ
;
A
#
# COMPACT_ATOMS: atom_id res chain seq x y z
N MET A 1 -17.53 3.83 25.52
CA MET A 1 -16.84 3.04 24.47
C MET A 1 -16.65 3.93 23.26
N ILE A 2 -15.52 3.87 22.61
CA ILE A 2 -15.29 4.51 21.30
C ILE A 2 -16.15 3.82 20.24
N GLN A 3 -16.56 4.58 19.23
CA GLN A 3 -17.36 4.04 18.13
C GLN A 3 -16.50 3.98 16.88
N PHE A 4 -16.53 2.85 16.21
CA PHE A 4 -15.92 2.63 14.92
C PHE A 4 -16.97 2.69 13.82
N PHE A 5 -16.58 3.15 12.65
CA PHE A 5 -17.44 3.22 11.46
C PHE A 5 -16.64 2.91 10.20
N THR A 6 -17.32 2.31 9.23
CA THR A 6 -16.73 2.02 7.92
C THR A 6 -16.38 3.32 7.20
N PRO A 7 -15.14 3.48 6.70
CA PRO A 7 -14.72 4.71 6.02
C PRO A 7 -15.45 4.90 4.68
N GLU A 8 -15.96 6.11 4.47
CA GLU A 8 -16.55 6.58 3.22
C GLU A 8 -15.65 7.65 2.58
N LEU A 9 -15.88 7.98 1.31
CA LEU A 9 -15.08 9.01 0.61
C LEU A 9 -15.05 10.36 1.34
N THR A 10 -16.14 10.68 2.03
CA THR A 10 -16.27 11.92 2.82
C THR A 10 -15.33 11.95 4.03
N ASP A 11 -14.80 10.82 4.46
CA ASP A 11 -13.91 10.73 5.62
C ASP A 11 -12.43 10.94 5.23
N ARG A 12 -12.14 11.09 3.93
CA ARG A 12 -10.78 11.28 3.42
C ARG A 12 -10.06 12.42 4.13
N ASP A 13 -10.66 13.60 4.19
CA ASP A 13 -10.01 14.77 4.77
C ASP A 13 -9.75 14.58 6.27
N LEU A 14 -10.63 13.88 6.97
CA LEU A 14 -10.42 13.51 8.37
C LEU A 14 -9.18 12.60 8.50
N VAL A 15 -9.12 11.49 7.75
CA VAL A 15 -8.01 10.52 7.84
C VAL A 15 -6.69 11.17 7.39
N ASP A 16 -6.69 11.87 6.25
CA ASP A 16 -5.51 12.55 5.73
C ASP A 16 -4.97 13.61 6.73
N SER A 17 -5.83 14.25 7.53
CA SER A 17 -5.40 15.21 8.56
C SER A 17 -4.58 14.58 9.70
N TYR A 18 -4.70 13.28 9.93
CA TYR A 18 -3.91 12.52 10.90
C TYR A 18 -2.73 11.81 10.24
N PHE A 19 -2.92 11.20 9.09
CA PHE A 19 -1.93 10.33 8.46
C PHE A 19 -0.83 11.11 7.75
N LEU A 20 -1.15 12.09 6.91
CA LEU A 20 -0.13 12.85 6.19
C LEU A 20 0.88 13.56 7.11
N PRO A 21 0.48 14.20 8.24
CA PRO A 21 1.44 14.81 9.15
C PRO A 21 2.24 13.82 10.00
N SER A 22 1.88 12.53 10.00
CA SER A 22 2.59 11.50 10.79
C SER A 22 3.95 11.16 10.20
N GLY A 23 4.12 11.32 8.87
CA GLY A 23 5.33 10.97 8.16
C GLY A 23 5.55 9.46 8.01
N TYR A 24 4.51 8.65 8.21
CA TYR A 24 4.58 7.20 8.00
C TYR A 24 4.89 6.89 6.53
N ARG A 25 5.74 5.90 6.35
CA ARG A 25 6.09 5.37 5.02
C ARG A 25 5.35 4.07 4.67
N CYS A 26 4.64 3.49 5.63
CA CYS A 26 3.91 2.23 5.45
C CYS A 26 2.61 2.47 4.67
N CYS A 27 2.29 1.58 3.74
CA CYS A 27 1.13 1.69 2.85
C CYS A 27 -0.21 1.76 3.60
N GLU A 28 -0.31 1.15 4.79
CA GLU A 28 -1.53 1.17 5.60
C GLU A 28 -1.94 2.58 6.06
N TYR A 29 -0.99 3.53 6.13
CA TYR A 29 -1.27 4.91 6.57
C TYR A 29 -1.68 5.82 5.39
N ALA A 30 -2.48 5.29 4.49
CA ALA A 30 -3.11 6.03 3.40
C ALA A 30 -4.63 5.84 3.42
N PHE A 31 -5.39 6.93 3.32
CA PHE A 31 -6.86 6.79 3.18
C PHE A 31 -7.25 5.91 2.00
N THR A 32 -6.52 6.01 0.90
CA THR A 32 -6.75 5.19 -0.30
C THR A 32 -6.65 3.69 -0.01
N ASN A 33 -5.64 3.27 0.77
CA ASN A 33 -5.46 1.87 1.16
C ASN A 33 -6.65 1.40 2.00
N ILE A 34 -6.97 2.12 3.08
CA ILE A 34 -8.12 1.81 3.95
C ILE A 34 -9.42 1.73 3.13
N PHE A 35 -9.68 2.71 2.28
CA PHE A 35 -10.90 2.75 1.46
C PHE A 35 -10.95 1.60 0.44
N ALA A 36 -9.82 1.24 -0.15
CA ALA A 36 -9.70 0.15 -1.11
C ALA A 36 -10.07 -1.20 -0.48
N TRP A 37 -9.47 -1.48 0.67
CA TRP A 37 -9.53 -2.77 1.33
C TRP A 37 -10.60 -2.90 2.42
N ARG A 38 -11.40 -1.85 2.65
CA ARG A 38 -12.37 -1.76 3.76
C ARG A 38 -13.31 -2.96 3.87
N ASP A 39 -13.78 -3.49 2.74
CA ASP A 39 -14.71 -4.63 2.74
C ASP A 39 -13.97 -5.96 2.95
N ALA A 40 -12.83 -6.12 2.30
CA ALA A 40 -12.01 -7.33 2.37
C ALA A 40 -11.45 -7.58 3.78
N PHE A 41 -10.98 -6.51 4.44
CA PHE A 41 -10.42 -6.59 5.80
C PHE A 41 -11.35 -6.08 6.89
N HIS A 42 -12.59 -5.72 6.55
CA HIS A 42 -13.58 -5.13 7.48
C HIS A 42 -13.01 -3.94 8.24
N GLU A 43 -12.37 -3.02 7.50
CA GLU A 43 -11.71 -1.87 8.09
C GLU A 43 -12.72 -0.82 8.52
N GLU A 44 -12.54 -0.36 9.75
CA GLU A 44 -13.33 0.69 10.38
C GLU A 44 -12.40 1.69 11.04
N ILE A 45 -12.77 2.95 11.05
CA ILE A 45 -11.98 4.04 11.61
C ILE A 45 -12.64 4.63 12.86
N THR A 46 -11.80 5.18 13.74
CA THR A 46 -12.25 6.02 14.86
C THR A 46 -11.23 7.10 15.17
N ALA A 47 -11.71 8.26 15.62
CA ALA A 47 -10.89 9.31 16.17
C ALA A 47 -11.25 9.55 17.63
N TYR A 48 -10.25 9.53 18.52
CA TYR A 48 -10.44 9.73 19.95
C TYR A 48 -9.17 10.30 20.61
N ALA A 49 -9.33 11.21 21.55
CA ALA A 49 -8.25 11.81 22.35
C ALA A 49 -7.09 12.38 21.50
N GLY A 50 -7.38 12.94 20.31
CA GLY A 50 -6.37 13.54 19.43
C GLY A 50 -5.64 12.52 18.53
N TYR A 51 -6.12 11.29 18.45
CA TYR A 51 -5.58 10.22 17.63
C TYR A 51 -6.65 9.60 16.75
N LEU A 52 -6.25 9.14 15.57
CA LEU A 52 -7.05 8.30 14.68
C LEU A 52 -6.40 6.93 14.55
N THR A 53 -7.21 5.89 14.54
CA THR A 53 -6.76 4.52 14.26
C THR A 53 -7.75 3.79 13.37
N VAL A 54 -7.29 2.69 12.79
CA VAL A 54 -8.09 1.75 12.00
C VAL A 54 -8.21 0.45 12.80
N ARG A 55 -9.40 -0.14 12.79
CA ARG A 55 -9.65 -1.48 13.29
C ARG A 55 -9.91 -2.40 12.10
N CYS A 56 -9.18 -3.52 12.02
CA CYS A 56 -9.40 -4.58 11.04
C CYS A 56 -10.15 -5.76 11.66
N ALA A 57 -10.51 -6.73 10.83
CA ALA A 57 -11.13 -7.97 11.30
C ALA A 57 -10.34 -8.64 12.43
N GLY A 58 -11.05 -9.05 13.47
CA GLY A 58 -10.52 -9.89 14.52
C GLY A 58 -9.98 -9.28 15.82
N PRO A 59 -10.48 -8.20 16.35
CA PRO A 59 -10.14 -6.78 16.25
C PRO A 59 -8.63 -6.54 16.39
N ARG A 60 -7.98 -6.18 15.32
CA ARG A 60 -6.61 -5.71 15.28
C ARG A 60 -6.60 -4.24 14.90
N TYR A 61 -5.74 -3.45 15.52
CA TYR A 61 -5.70 -2.01 15.33
C TYR A 61 -4.39 -1.58 14.70
N PHE A 62 -4.43 -0.57 13.82
CA PHE A 62 -3.22 0.14 13.47
C PHE A 62 -2.75 0.96 14.66
N TRP A 63 -1.45 1.21 14.73
CA TRP A 63 -0.94 2.16 15.72
C TRP A 63 -1.58 3.53 15.51
N PRO A 64 -2.13 4.16 16.57
CA PRO A 64 -2.86 5.40 16.40
C PRO A 64 -1.97 6.55 15.93
N ALA A 65 -2.33 7.20 14.83
CA ALA A 65 -1.70 8.42 14.34
C ALA A 65 -2.30 9.65 15.00
N GLY A 66 -1.47 10.55 15.51
CA GLY A 66 -1.95 11.75 16.18
C GLY A 66 -0.90 12.39 17.09
N LYS A 67 -1.34 13.31 17.94
CA LYS A 67 -0.46 14.07 18.84
C LYS A 67 -1.01 14.12 20.26
N GLY A 68 -0.11 14.19 21.24
CA GLY A 68 -0.43 14.29 22.65
C GLY A 68 -0.17 13.03 23.45
N ASP A 69 -0.88 12.81 24.55
CA ASP A 69 -0.78 11.58 25.32
C ASP A 69 -1.63 10.49 24.67
N ILE A 70 -0.97 9.43 24.22
CA ILE A 70 -1.61 8.31 23.52
C ILE A 70 -2.34 7.35 24.46
N ARG A 71 -2.03 7.36 25.78
CA ARG A 71 -2.56 6.39 26.74
C ARG A 71 -4.09 6.32 26.76
N PRO A 72 -4.85 7.44 26.72
CA PRO A 72 -6.31 7.38 26.66
C PRO A 72 -6.85 6.62 25.45
N MET A 73 -6.20 6.77 24.28
CA MET A 73 -6.56 6.02 23.08
C MET A 73 -6.27 4.53 23.26
N LEU A 74 -5.07 4.15 23.70
CA LEU A 74 -4.70 2.76 23.89
C LEU A 74 -5.61 2.03 24.91
N GLN A 75 -5.98 2.71 26.02
CA GLN A 75 -6.95 2.18 26.99
C GLN A 75 -8.35 2.01 26.39
N ALA A 76 -8.78 2.94 25.53
CA ALA A 76 -10.06 2.81 24.85
C ALA A 76 -10.08 1.63 23.86
N LEU A 77 -8.96 1.37 23.17
CA LEU A 77 -8.79 0.21 22.28
C LEU A 77 -8.77 -1.11 23.06
N GLU A 78 -8.13 -1.14 24.24
CA GLU A 78 -8.19 -2.31 25.12
C GLU A 78 -9.63 -2.64 25.53
N LEU A 79 -10.42 -1.63 25.89
CA LEU A 79 -11.82 -1.82 26.26
C LEU A 79 -12.67 -2.30 25.07
N ASP A 80 -12.40 -1.80 23.86
CA ASP A 80 -13.07 -2.25 22.64
C ASP A 80 -12.72 -3.71 22.32
N ALA A 81 -11.45 -4.09 22.34
CA ALA A 81 -11.00 -5.47 22.13
C ALA A 81 -11.62 -6.44 23.16
N LYS A 82 -11.61 -6.04 24.43
CA LYS A 82 -12.18 -6.81 25.55
C LYS A 82 -13.69 -7.01 25.40
N ALA A 83 -14.40 -5.99 24.91
CA ALA A 83 -15.84 -6.10 24.64
C ALA A 83 -16.14 -7.13 23.53
N GLN A 84 -15.18 -7.41 22.66
CA GLN A 84 -15.25 -8.42 21.60
C GLN A 84 -14.65 -9.78 22.03
N GLY A 85 -14.26 -9.92 23.31
CA GLY A 85 -13.69 -11.15 23.86
C GLY A 85 -12.29 -11.49 23.35
N LYS A 86 -11.51 -10.47 22.93
CA LYS A 86 -10.16 -10.62 22.36
C LYS A 86 -9.12 -9.83 23.15
N PRO A 87 -7.85 -10.24 23.15
CA PRO A 87 -6.76 -9.39 23.62
C PRO A 87 -6.59 -8.18 22.73
N LEU A 88 -6.07 -7.08 23.28
CA LEU A 88 -5.64 -5.94 22.48
C LEU A 88 -4.50 -6.38 21.57
N SER A 89 -4.65 -6.14 20.26
CA SER A 89 -3.64 -6.49 19.27
C SER A 89 -3.44 -5.35 18.29
N PHE A 90 -2.17 -5.00 18.05
CA PHE A 90 -1.79 -4.06 17.01
C PHE A 90 -1.20 -4.80 15.82
N TYR A 91 -1.47 -4.28 14.62
CA TYR A 91 -0.97 -4.78 13.35
C TYR A 91 -0.14 -3.71 12.65
N SER A 92 0.86 -4.13 11.88
CA SER A 92 1.73 -3.25 11.10
C SER A 92 2.51 -2.20 11.90
N LEU A 93 2.91 -2.53 13.14
CA LEU A 93 3.79 -1.65 13.90
C LEU A 93 5.18 -1.62 13.27
N THR A 94 5.72 -0.44 13.10
CA THR A 94 7.15 -0.25 12.83
C THR A 94 7.98 -0.56 14.08
N GLU A 95 9.31 -0.65 13.92
CA GLU A 95 10.20 -0.84 15.07
C GLU A 95 10.10 0.32 16.09
N GLU A 96 9.96 1.55 15.61
CA GLU A 96 9.78 2.73 16.46
C GLU A 96 8.50 2.64 17.31
N GLU A 97 7.41 2.24 16.72
CA GLU A 97 6.12 2.08 17.42
C GLU A 97 6.13 0.91 18.39
N LYS A 98 6.76 -0.20 18.02
CA LYS A 98 7.02 -1.34 18.91
C LYS A 98 7.81 -0.90 20.14
N ASP A 99 8.90 -0.16 19.95
CA ASP A 99 9.74 0.32 21.03
C ASP A 99 8.99 1.34 21.90
N ARG A 100 8.18 2.20 21.31
CA ARG A 100 7.32 3.15 22.04
C ARG A 100 6.26 2.40 22.87
N LEU A 101 5.65 1.35 22.33
CA LEU A 101 4.68 0.54 23.07
C LEU A 101 5.34 -0.18 24.26
N GLU A 102 6.54 -0.74 24.05
CA GLU A 102 7.32 -1.38 25.11
C GLU A 102 7.76 -0.39 26.20
N GLN A 103 8.11 0.84 25.85
CA GLN A 103 8.42 1.90 26.83
C GLN A 103 7.19 2.32 27.65
N LEU A 104 6.02 2.40 27.02
CA LEU A 104 4.78 2.77 27.71
C LEU A 104 4.26 1.66 28.64
N TYR A 105 4.45 0.40 28.26
CA TYR A 105 3.91 -0.77 28.95
C TYR A 105 4.93 -1.92 28.98
N PRO A 106 6.03 -1.77 29.74
CA PRO A 106 7.14 -2.71 29.73
C PRO A 106 6.72 -4.15 30.03
N GLY A 107 7.10 -5.05 29.13
CA GLY A 107 6.89 -6.49 29.28
C GLY A 107 5.44 -6.96 29.11
N LYS A 108 4.48 -6.06 28.81
CA LYS A 108 3.05 -6.45 28.72
C LYS A 108 2.68 -7.04 27.34
N PHE A 109 3.45 -6.82 26.31
CA PHE A 109 3.16 -7.30 24.98
C PHE A 109 4.08 -8.41 24.51
N THR A 110 3.57 -9.27 23.64
CA THR A 110 4.35 -10.17 22.81
C THR A 110 4.45 -9.57 21.42
N PHE A 111 5.65 -9.57 20.84
CA PHE A 111 5.89 -9.03 19.49
C PHE A 111 6.27 -10.16 18.54
N THR A 112 5.60 -10.20 17.39
CA THR A 112 5.88 -11.17 16.31
C THR A 112 6.17 -10.42 15.03
N LEU A 113 7.25 -10.80 14.34
CA LEU A 113 7.63 -10.21 13.07
C LEU A 113 6.65 -10.65 11.97
N ALA A 114 6.02 -9.69 11.30
CA ALA A 114 5.02 -9.92 10.25
C ALA A 114 5.68 -9.83 8.86
N ARG A 115 6.54 -10.82 8.53
CA ARG A 115 7.37 -10.79 7.31
C ARG A 115 6.57 -10.57 6.01
N ASP A 116 5.38 -11.12 5.93
CA ASP A 116 4.53 -11.06 4.72
C ASP A 116 3.94 -9.68 4.49
N GLY A 117 3.87 -8.85 5.54
CA GLY A 117 3.44 -7.46 5.49
C GLY A 117 4.57 -6.43 5.34
N PHE A 118 5.82 -6.82 5.06
CA PHE A 118 6.91 -5.87 4.91
C PHE A 118 6.79 -5.06 3.62
N ASP A 119 6.83 -3.73 3.72
CA ASP A 119 6.83 -2.89 2.52
C ASP A 119 8.21 -2.79 1.89
N TYR A 120 8.19 -2.72 0.57
CA TYR A 120 9.38 -2.63 -0.28
C TYR A 120 9.53 -1.19 -0.78
N CYS A 121 10.48 -0.45 -0.20
CA CYS A 121 10.77 0.92 -0.61
C CYS A 121 12.05 1.00 -1.45
N TYR A 122 11.99 1.79 -2.51
CA TYR A 122 13.05 1.96 -3.47
C TYR A 122 13.39 3.44 -3.63
N ASP A 123 14.66 3.75 -3.71
CA ASP A 123 15.14 5.09 -4.06
C ASP A 123 14.64 5.46 -5.47
N ILE A 124 14.00 6.64 -5.58
CA ILE A 124 13.32 7.07 -6.80
C ILE A 124 14.29 7.26 -7.96
N ASP A 125 15.49 7.81 -7.71
CA ASP A 125 16.48 8.03 -8.76
C ASP A 125 16.97 6.69 -9.32
N ARG A 126 17.13 5.71 -8.44
CA ARG A 126 17.56 4.37 -8.83
C ARG A 126 16.50 3.64 -9.67
N LEU A 127 15.21 3.77 -9.34
CA LEU A 127 14.14 3.19 -10.16
C LEU A 127 13.95 3.94 -11.48
N ALA A 128 14.00 5.26 -11.47
CA ALA A 128 13.83 6.09 -12.66
C ALA A 128 14.92 5.86 -13.71
N ASP A 129 16.17 5.63 -13.26
CA ASP A 129 17.33 5.48 -14.15
C ASP A 129 17.80 4.02 -14.25
N LEU A 130 17.29 3.13 -13.38
CA LEU A 130 17.66 1.72 -13.27
C LEU A 130 19.19 1.55 -13.17
N THR A 131 19.85 2.37 -12.38
CA THR A 131 21.30 2.44 -12.27
C THR A 131 21.91 1.19 -11.61
N GLY A 132 23.18 0.95 -11.89
CA GLY A 132 23.97 -0.13 -11.31
C GLY A 132 23.85 -1.48 -12.04
N THR A 133 24.76 -2.40 -11.69
CA THR A 133 24.85 -3.73 -12.33
C THR A 133 23.69 -4.64 -11.95
N LYS A 134 23.16 -4.49 -10.74
CA LYS A 134 22.05 -5.32 -10.23
C LYS A 134 20.76 -5.16 -11.05
N LEU A 135 20.52 -3.97 -11.64
CA LEU A 135 19.32 -3.67 -12.44
C LEU A 135 19.54 -3.85 -13.95
N HIS A 136 20.67 -4.42 -14.36
CA HIS A 136 20.98 -4.67 -15.77
C HIS A 136 19.90 -5.51 -16.48
N ALA A 137 19.38 -6.55 -15.80
CA ALA A 137 18.30 -7.38 -16.38
C ALA A 137 17.03 -6.56 -16.66
N LYS A 138 16.67 -5.60 -15.77
CA LYS A 138 15.51 -4.72 -15.96
C LYS A 138 15.72 -3.80 -17.17
N ARG A 139 16.91 -3.20 -17.31
CA ARG A 139 17.24 -2.40 -18.51
C ARG A 139 17.16 -3.21 -19.79
N ASN A 140 17.62 -4.47 -19.79
CA ASN A 140 17.53 -5.34 -20.94
C ASN A 140 16.07 -5.67 -21.33
N HIS A 141 15.19 -5.88 -20.33
CA HIS A 141 13.76 -6.09 -20.61
C HIS A 141 13.12 -4.83 -21.24
N ILE A 142 13.46 -3.66 -20.73
CA ILE A 142 12.97 -2.39 -21.28
C ILE A 142 13.51 -2.17 -22.69
N HIS A 143 14.80 -2.38 -22.92
CA HIS A 143 15.39 -2.23 -24.25
C HIS A 143 14.69 -3.11 -25.28
N ARG A 144 14.43 -4.39 -24.94
CA ARG A 144 13.67 -5.29 -25.83
C ARG A 144 12.25 -4.83 -26.07
N PHE A 145 11.60 -4.25 -25.05
CA PHE A 145 10.27 -3.67 -25.21
C PHE A 145 10.29 -2.50 -26.20
N GLU A 146 11.26 -1.56 -26.02
CA GLU A 146 11.43 -0.40 -26.90
C GLU A 146 11.79 -0.80 -28.35
N GLU A 147 12.59 -1.85 -28.54
CA GLU A 147 12.88 -2.39 -29.88
C GLU A 147 11.65 -3.01 -30.55
N HIS A 148 10.82 -3.73 -29.74
CA HIS A 148 9.64 -4.41 -30.29
C HIS A 148 8.46 -3.48 -30.53
N TYR A 149 8.34 -2.43 -29.71
CA TYR A 149 7.29 -1.43 -29.77
C TYR A 149 7.88 -0.02 -29.88
N PRO A 150 8.48 0.37 -31.03
CA PRO A 150 9.12 1.68 -31.17
C PRO A 150 8.12 2.85 -31.11
N ASP A 151 6.84 2.57 -31.23
CA ASP A 151 5.72 3.51 -31.13
C ASP A 151 5.08 3.58 -29.73
N TRP A 152 5.73 3.01 -28.70
CA TRP A 152 5.21 3.06 -27.34
C TRP A 152 5.02 4.49 -26.83
N THR A 153 4.00 4.69 -26.01
CA THR A 153 3.72 5.98 -25.37
C THR A 153 3.24 5.78 -23.94
N VAL A 154 3.44 6.79 -23.10
CA VAL A 154 2.77 6.87 -21.79
C VAL A 154 1.94 8.13 -21.72
N GLU A 155 0.81 8.03 -21.06
CA GLU A 155 -0.09 9.15 -20.80
C GLU A 155 -0.61 9.08 -19.36
N GLU A 156 -0.98 10.23 -18.82
CA GLU A 156 -1.59 10.28 -17.50
C GLU A 156 -2.99 9.65 -17.54
N ILE A 157 -3.36 8.95 -16.47
CA ILE A 157 -4.71 8.42 -16.35
C ILE A 157 -5.68 9.58 -16.17
N SER A 158 -6.70 9.60 -17.00
CA SER A 158 -7.74 10.62 -17.05
C SER A 158 -9.12 9.99 -17.19
N ALA A 159 -10.18 10.76 -17.06
CA ALA A 159 -11.54 10.27 -17.25
C ALA A 159 -11.76 9.61 -18.63
N GLU A 160 -10.98 10.03 -19.65
CA GLU A 160 -11.12 9.51 -21.02
C GLU A 160 -10.52 8.12 -21.19
N ASN A 161 -9.37 7.84 -20.55
CA ASN A 161 -8.67 6.54 -20.68
C ASN A 161 -8.88 5.61 -19.47
N LEU A 162 -9.50 6.08 -18.39
CA LEU A 162 -9.83 5.29 -17.21
C LEU A 162 -10.60 3.98 -17.53
N PRO A 163 -11.59 3.97 -18.45
CA PRO A 163 -12.26 2.73 -18.83
C PRO A 163 -11.33 1.65 -19.39
N GLU A 164 -10.21 2.05 -20.02
CA GLU A 164 -9.20 1.11 -20.53
C GLU A 164 -8.38 0.50 -19.39
N CYS A 165 -8.06 1.28 -18.35
CA CYS A 165 -7.41 0.76 -17.13
C CYS A 165 -8.30 -0.24 -16.40
N ILE A 166 -9.61 0.06 -16.26
CA ILE A 166 -10.59 -0.85 -15.65
C ILE A 166 -10.68 -2.15 -16.45
N ARG A 167 -10.70 -2.07 -17.77
CA ARG A 167 -10.73 -3.24 -18.63
C ARG A 167 -9.46 -4.08 -18.50
N LEU A 168 -8.28 -3.45 -18.50
CA LEU A 168 -7.01 -4.16 -18.32
C LEU A 168 -6.96 -4.89 -16.97
N ASN A 169 -7.50 -4.28 -15.90
CA ASN A 169 -7.63 -4.93 -14.60
C ASN A 169 -8.53 -6.18 -14.69
N GLN A 170 -9.67 -6.12 -15.37
CA GLN A 170 -10.57 -7.25 -15.57
C GLN A 170 -9.91 -8.36 -16.41
N ASP A 171 -9.29 -7.99 -17.55
CA ASP A 171 -8.57 -8.95 -18.40
C ASP A 171 -7.46 -9.67 -17.62
N TRP A 172 -6.80 -8.96 -16.67
CA TRP A 172 -5.79 -9.55 -15.81
C TRP A 172 -6.39 -10.55 -14.82
N GLU A 173 -7.52 -10.24 -14.21
CA GLU A 173 -8.28 -11.15 -13.32
C GLU A 173 -8.75 -12.39 -14.07
N ASP A 174 -9.35 -12.22 -15.25
CA ASP A 174 -9.81 -13.31 -16.10
C ASP A 174 -8.66 -14.25 -16.51
N ALA A 175 -7.49 -13.68 -16.81
CA ALA A 175 -6.29 -14.45 -17.13
C ALA A 175 -5.75 -15.23 -15.92
N ALA A 176 -5.78 -14.64 -14.73
CA ALA A 176 -5.38 -15.31 -13.49
C ALA A 176 -6.32 -16.50 -13.18
N ALA A 177 -7.64 -16.28 -13.29
CA ALA A 177 -8.65 -17.33 -13.13
C ALA A 177 -8.46 -18.48 -14.13
N ALA A 178 -8.25 -18.15 -15.41
CA ALA A 178 -7.99 -19.15 -16.45
C ALA A 178 -6.71 -19.97 -16.22
N ALA A 179 -5.72 -19.40 -15.54
CA ALA A 179 -4.49 -20.08 -15.15
C ALA A 179 -4.62 -20.90 -13.83
N GLY A 180 -5.80 -20.92 -13.22
CA GLY A 180 -6.07 -21.61 -11.95
C GLY A 180 -5.52 -20.89 -10.72
N HIS A 181 -5.26 -19.60 -10.82
CA HIS A 181 -4.85 -18.71 -9.72
C HIS A 181 -6.08 -17.94 -9.16
N GLU A 182 -7.19 -18.65 -9.00
CA GLU A 182 -8.37 -18.15 -8.29
C GLU A 182 -8.11 -18.22 -6.79
N ASP A 183 -7.31 -17.30 -6.28
CA ASP A 183 -7.17 -17.13 -4.83
C ASP A 183 -7.90 -15.86 -4.35
N TRP A 184 -8.15 -15.82 -3.06
CA TRP A 184 -8.81 -14.68 -2.42
C TRP A 184 -8.05 -13.35 -2.69
N ASN A 185 -6.72 -13.38 -2.62
CA ASN A 185 -5.88 -12.21 -2.82
C ASN A 185 -6.03 -11.63 -4.24
N ALA A 186 -6.10 -12.48 -5.26
CA ALA A 186 -6.26 -12.03 -6.65
C ALA A 186 -7.61 -11.33 -6.86
N HIS A 187 -8.70 -11.92 -6.38
CA HIS A 187 -10.05 -11.36 -6.49
C HIS A 187 -10.20 -10.05 -5.70
N GLU A 188 -9.89 -10.07 -4.41
CA GLU A 188 -10.03 -8.89 -3.55
C GLU A 188 -9.12 -7.74 -4.01
N GLY A 189 -7.91 -8.07 -4.49
CA GLY A 189 -6.99 -7.09 -5.06
C GLY A 189 -7.55 -6.42 -6.32
N CYS A 190 -8.24 -7.17 -7.19
CA CYS A 190 -8.90 -6.61 -8.38
C CYS A 190 -10.11 -5.73 -8.03
N GLU A 191 -10.91 -6.12 -7.02
CA GLU A 191 -12.02 -5.31 -6.53
C GLU A 191 -11.56 -4.05 -5.82
N ALA A 192 -10.50 -4.11 -4.99
CA ALA A 192 -9.89 -2.96 -4.36
C ALA A 192 -9.38 -1.96 -5.41
N LEU A 193 -8.66 -2.46 -6.42
CA LEU A 193 -8.18 -1.65 -7.53
C LEU A 193 -9.35 -1.03 -8.34
N ARG A 194 -10.37 -1.80 -8.68
CA ARG A 194 -11.55 -1.31 -9.40
C ARG A 194 -12.24 -0.18 -8.63
N ARG A 195 -12.40 -0.32 -7.31
CA ARG A 195 -12.95 0.71 -6.43
C ARG A 195 -12.10 1.98 -6.48
N CYS A 196 -10.80 1.86 -6.40
CA CYS A 196 -9.88 3.00 -6.48
C CYS A 196 -9.93 3.70 -7.84
N LEU A 197 -9.98 2.96 -8.94
CA LEU A 197 -10.07 3.53 -10.28
C LEU A 197 -11.38 4.31 -10.48
N ILE A 198 -12.52 3.76 -10.05
CA ILE A 198 -13.82 4.43 -10.14
C ILE A 198 -13.82 5.77 -9.39
N HIS A 199 -13.12 5.84 -8.26
CA HIS A 199 -13.02 7.02 -7.40
C HIS A 199 -11.67 7.74 -7.51
N GLN A 200 -10.97 7.59 -8.64
CA GLN A 200 -9.62 8.12 -8.83
C GLN A 200 -9.50 9.62 -8.47
N GLN A 201 -10.45 10.43 -8.94
CA GLN A 201 -10.42 11.87 -8.70
C GLN A 201 -10.68 12.21 -7.23
N GLU A 202 -11.69 11.60 -6.62
CA GLU A 202 -12.03 11.82 -5.21
C GLU A 202 -10.91 11.34 -4.28
N LEU A 203 -10.22 10.29 -4.63
CA LEU A 203 -9.06 9.79 -3.89
C LEU A 203 -7.79 10.59 -4.16
N GLY A 204 -7.75 11.37 -5.24
CA GLY A 204 -6.56 12.10 -5.68
C GLY A 204 -5.44 11.16 -6.12
N LEU A 205 -5.81 10.04 -6.76
CA LEU A 205 -4.85 9.12 -7.33
C LEU A 205 -4.29 9.65 -8.65
N GLU A 206 -2.98 9.56 -8.79
CA GLU A 206 -2.24 9.87 -10.00
C GLU A 206 -1.74 8.56 -10.63
N GLY A 207 -1.68 8.50 -11.93
CA GLY A 207 -1.26 7.27 -12.59
C GLY A 207 -0.89 7.45 -14.05
N LEU A 208 -0.26 6.42 -14.60
CA LEU A 208 0.14 6.35 -16.01
C LEU A 208 -0.45 5.12 -16.69
N LEU A 209 -0.83 5.29 -17.94
CA LEU A 209 -1.20 4.25 -18.88
C LEU A 209 -0.11 4.12 -19.95
N LEU A 210 0.42 2.91 -20.12
CA LEU A 210 1.41 2.57 -21.15
C LEU A 210 0.70 1.96 -22.36
N ARG A 211 1.04 2.47 -23.55
CA ARG A 211 0.56 1.90 -24.82
C ARG A 211 1.71 1.33 -25.65
N ALA A 212 1.41 0.28 -26.36
CA ALA A 212 2.29 -0.34 -27.35
C ALA A 212 1.44 -0.74 -28.57
N GLY A 213 1.85 -0.36 -29.77
CA GLY A 213 1.05 -0.53 -31.00
C GLY A 213 -0.31 0.18 -30.90
N GLY A 214 -0.40 1.30 -30.21
CA GLY A 214 -1.62 2.05 -29.98
C GLY A 214 -2.61 1.44 -28.98
N LYS A 215 -2.29 0.28 -28.38
CA LYS A 215 -3.14 -0.43 -27.41
C LYS A 215 -2.64 -0.26 -25.97
N PRO A 216 -3.53 -0.18 -24.97
CA PRO A 216 -3.14 -0.20 -23.58
C PRO A 216 -2.49 -1.56 -23.25
N VAL A 217 -1.32 -1.55 -22.59
CA VAL A 217 -0.59 -2.78 -22.24
C VAL A 217 -0.21 -2.84 -20.75
N ALA A 218 -0.15 -1.71 -20.07
CA ALA A 218 0.08 -1.64 -18.63
C ALA A 218 -0.44 -0.33 -18.07
N PHE A 219 -0.75 -0.30 -16.78
CA PHE A 219 -1.00 0.93 -16.04
C PHE A 219 -0.50 0.82 -14.61
N THR A 220 -0.32 1.96 -13.98
CA THR A 220 0.05 2.07 -12.57
C THR A 220 -0.64 3.28 -11.97
N ALA A 221 -0.94 3.24 -10.69
CA ALA A 221 -1.51 4.36 -9.95
C ALA A 221 -1.03 4.38 -8.51
N GLY A 222 -0.92 5.59 -7.96
CA GLY A 222 -0.45 5.79 -6.60
C GLY A 222 -0.75 7.19 -6.08
N LYS A 223 -0.21 7.49 -4.88
CA LYS A 223 -0.38 8.78 -4.20
C LYS A 223 0.76 9.00 -3.20
N SER A 224 1.08 10.27 -2.93
CA SER A 224 1.99 10.61 -1.83
C SER A 224 1.40 10.23 -0.47
N LEU A 225 2.23 9.61 0.38
CA LEU A 225 1.91 9.33 1.80
C LEU A 225 2.19 10.53 2.71
N GLY A 226 2.61 11.65 2.13
CA GLY A 226 3.23 12.76 2.85
C GLY A 226 4.74 12.49 3.08
N GLY A 227 5.45 13.48 3.59
CA GLY A 227 6.90 13.36 3.79
C GLY A 227 7.65 13.12 2.49
N ASP A 228 8.50 12.09 2.46
CA ASP A 228 9.41 11.78 1.36
C ASP A 228 9.05 10.50 0.58
N THR A 229 7.86 9.95 0.79
CA THR A 229 7.46 8.65 0.24
C THR A 229 6.19 8.75 -0.60
N TYR A 230 6.23 8.12 -1.76
CA TYR A 230 5.09 7.96 -2.66
C TYR A 230 4.70 6.48 -2.72
N ASP A 231 3.44 6.18 -2.51
CA ASP A 231 2.94 4.82 -2.55
C ASP A 231 2.39 4.46 -3.93
N VAL A 232 2.85 3.34 -4.46
CA VAL A 232 2.42 2.75 -5.72
C VAL A 232 1.42 1.64 -5.40
N PHE A 233 0.15 2.00 -5.25
CA PHE A 233 -0.92 1.09 -4.88
C PHE A 233 -1.12 -0.03 -5.88
N PHE A 234 -1.04 0.30 -7.17
CA PHE A 234 -1.38 -0.66 -8.22
C PHE A 234 -0.41 -0.55 -9.39
N GLU A 235 0.00 -1.70 -9.89
CA GLU A 235 0.77 -1.84 -11.12
C GLU A 235 0.31 -3.12 -11.82
N LYS A 236 -0.32 -2.99 -12.98
CA LYS A 236 -0.82 -4.09 -13.80
C LYS A 236 -0.29 -4.00 -15.21
N ALA A 237 0.08 -5.14 -15.78
CA ALA A 237 0.48 -5.26 -17.17
C ALA A 237 0.05 -6.62 -17.72
N TYR A 238 -0.17 -6.73 -19.02
CA TYR A 238 -0.34 -8.01 -19.67
C TYR A 238 0.96 -8.81 -19.61
N SER A 239 0.90 -10.02 -19.09
CA SER A 239 2.07 -10.88 -18.84
C SER A 239 2.78 -11.32 -20.13
N GLU A 240 2.03 -11.45 -21.23
CA GLU A 240 2.53 -11.79 -22.56
C GLU A 240 3.30 -10.65 -23.23
N ILE A 241 3.14 -9.41 -22.76
CA ILE A 241 3.89 -8.26 -23.27
C ILE A 241 5.21 -8.13 -22.52
N GLN A 242 6.24 -8.77 -23.07
CA GLN A 242 7.55 -8.80 -22.43
C GLN A 242 8.10 -7.39 -22.20
N GLY A 243 8.44 -7.07 -20.97
CA GLY A 243 9.02 -5.79 -20.58
C GLY A 243 8.01 -4.70 -20.21
N ALA A 244 6.69 -4.93 -20.32
CA ALA A 244 5.67 -3.96 -19.97
C ALA A 244 5.73 -3.55 -18.49
N TYR A 245 5.84 -4.50 -17.55
CA TYR A 245 6.02 -4.20 -16.12
C TYR A 245 7.25 -3.32 -15.81
N PRO A 246 8.48 -3.68 -16.22
CA PRO A 246 9.63 -2.81 -16.01
C PRO A 246 9.50 -1.44 -16.69
N MET A 247 8.82 -1.39 -17.82
CA MET A 247 8.63 -0.15 -18.57
C MET A 247 7.71 0.81 -17.81
N ILE A 248 6.51 0.36 -17.41
CA ILE A 248 5.58 1.23 -16.68
C ILE A 248 6.15 1.65 -15.32
N ASN A 249 6.85 0.76 -14.62
CA ASN A 249 7.51 1.06 -13.36
C ASN A 249 8.56 2.18 -13.51
N ARG A 250 9.46 2.08 -14.52
CA ARG A 250 10.45 3.12 -14.80
C ARG A 250 9.80 4.45 -15.15
N GLU A 251 8.82 4.45 -16.03
CA GLU A 251 8.19 5.69 -16.49
C GLU A 251 7.40 6.36 -15.36
N PHE A 252 6.77 5.58 -14.49
CA PHE A 252 6.09 6.16 -13.33
C PHE A 252 7.09 6.75 -12.31
N ALA A 253 8.19 6.06 -12.05
CA ALA A 253 9.25 6.62 -11.21
C ALA A 253 9.81 7.95 -11.79
N ARG A 254 9.99 8.04 -13.11
CA ARG A 254 10.40 9.27 -13.80
C ARG A 254 9.37 10.37 -13.68
N TRP A 255 8.10 10.02 -13.85
CA TRP A 255 6.99 10.96 -13.75
C TRP A 255 6.88 11.51 -12.33
N ILE A 256 6.94 10.65 -11.29
CA ILE A 256 6.90 11.06 -9.89
C ILE A 256 8.09 11.96 -9.57
N ARG A 257 9.32 11.57 -9.92
CA ARG A 257 10.52 12.39 -9.71
C ARG A 257 10.41 13.79 -10.31
N LYS A 258 9.74 13.92 -11.45
CA LYS A 258 9.54 15.19 -12.11
C LYS A 258 8.47 16.06 -11.44
N ASN A 259 7.37 15.47 -11.04
CA ASN A 259 6.18 16.19 -10.56
C ASN A 259 6.15 16.34 -9.02
N HIS A 260 6.86 15.47 -8.29
CA HIS A 260 6.96 15.43 -6.84
C HIS A 260 8.44 15.42 -6.39
N PRO A 261 9.15 16.55 -6.52
CA PRO A 261 10.59 16.61 -6.25
C PRO A 261 10.97 16.37 -4.78
N GLU A 262 10.01 16.43 -3.87
CA GLU A 262 10.18 16.10 -2.45
C GLU A 262 10.27 14.59 -2.19
N ILE A 263 9.81 13.76 -3.13
CA ILE A 263 9.76 12.31 -2.97
C ILE A 263 11.14 11.70 -3.18
N ARG A 264 11.57 10.91 -2.21
CA ARG A 264 12.81 10.15 -2.23
C ARG A 264 12.59 8.66 -2.43
N TYR A 265 11.51 8.12 -1.88
CA TYR A 265 11.21 6.69 -1.92
C TYR A 265 9.88 6.41 -2.61
N LEU A 266 9.88 5.35 -3.42
CA LEU A 266 8.65 4.70 -3.88
C LEU A 266 8.41 3.47 -3.02
N ASN A 267 7.32 3.48 -2.25
CA ASN A 267 6.80 2.29 -1.60
C ASN A 267 5.98 1.50 -2.65
N ARG A 268 6.26 0.22 -2.81
CA ARG A 268 5.50 -0.69 -3.68
C ARG A 268 4.78 -1.76 -2.87
N GLU A 269 4.42 -1.41 -1.64
CA GLU A 269 3.68 -2.23 -0.70
C GLU A 269 4.34 -3.58 -0.39
N ASP A 270 3.62 -4.45 0.32
CA ASP A 270 4.07 -5.75 0.77
C ASP A 270 3.94 -6.85 -0.31
N ASP A 271 4.27 -8.09 0.03
CA ASP A 271 4.14 -9.24 -0.87
C ASP A 271 3.00 -10.20 -0.47
N MET A 272 2.26 -9.89 0.59
CA MET A 272 1.12 -10.68 1.11
C MET A 272 1.42 -12.18 1.29
N GLY A 273 2.71 -12.55 1.45
CA GLY A 273 3.17 -13.94 1.51
C GLY A 273 3.29 -14.64 0.15
N GLU A 274 2.96 -13.96 -0.96
CA GLU A 274 3.03 -14.51 -2.31
C GLU A 274 4.47 -14.61 -2.81
N GLU A 275 4.99 -15.83 -2.96
CA GLU A 275 6.40 -16.07 -3.29
C GLU A 275 6.83 -15.43 -4.62
N ASN A 276 5.97 -15.46 -5.63
CA ASN A 276 6.27 -14.87 -6.94
C ASN A 276 6.31 -13.35 -6.88
N LEU A 277 5.39 -12.73 -6.12
CA LEU A 277 5.37 -11.29 -5.89
C LEU A 277 6.61 -10.87 -5.09
N ARG A 278 6.95 -11.61 -4.04
CA ARG A 278 8.19 -11.43 -3.26
C ARG A 278 9.43 -11.45 -4.13
N LYS A 279 9.59 -12.48 -4.99
CA LYS A 279 10.70 -12.57 -5.94
C LYS A 279 10.73 -11.39 -6.90
N ALA A 280 9.57 -10.98 -7.42
CA ALA A 280 9.46 -9.83 -8.31
C ALA A 280 9.91 -8.54 -7.63
N LYS A 281 9.44 -8.24 -6.41
CA LYS A 281 9.81 -7.06 -5.63
C LYS A 281 11.30 -7.09 -5.25
N LEU A 282 11.82 -8.20 -4.72
CA LEU A 282 13.24 -8.35 -4.39
C LEU A 282 14.17 -8.23 -5.61
N SER A 283 13.69 -8.56 -6.81
CA SER A 283 14.50 -8.44 -8.04
C SER A 283 14.84 -7.00 -8.43
N TYR A 284 14.21 -6.02 -7.80
CA TYR A 284 14.55 -4.60 -7.92
C TYR A 284 15.49 -4.11 -6.81
N HIS A 285 15.87 -4.99 -5.87
CA HIS A 285 16.78 -4.71 -4.77
C HIS A 285 16.35 -3.50 -3.93
N PRO A 286 15.30 -3.62 -3.11
CA PRO A 286 14.78 -2.52 -2.32
C PRO A 286 15.89 -1.87 -1.47
N ASP A 287 15.81 -0.54 -1.32
CA ASP A 287 16.72 0.23 -0.47
C ASP A 287 16.34 0.14 1.00
N LEU A 288 15.02 0.05 1.26
CA LEU A 288 14.47 -0.16 2.57
C LEU A 288 13.45 -1.31 2.51
N LEU A 289 13.49 -2.18 3.49
CA LEU A 289 12.39 -3.06 3.86
C LEU A 289 11.80 -2.49 5.15
N LEU A 290 10.56 -2.02 5.09
CA LEU A 290 9.88 -1.54 6.28
C LEU A 290 9.37 -2.74 7.06
N GLU A 291 10.13 -3.12 8.08
CA GLU A 291 9.77 -4.23 8.94
C GLU A 291 8.52 -3.89 9.76
N LYS A 292 7.60 -4.84 9.83
CA LYS A 292 6.33 -4.69 10.55
C LYS A 292 6.16 -5.77 11.59
N TYR A 293 5.58 -5.40 12.71
CA TYR A 293 5.35 -6.27 13.85
C TYR A 293 3.86 -6.35 14.19
N ILE A 294 3.46 -7.50 14.69
CA ILE A 294 2.21 -7.67 15.40
C ILE A 294 2.54 -7.59 16.88
N ALA A 295 1.82 -6.75 17.64
CA ALA A 295 1.92 -6.71 19.08
C ALA A 295 0.62 -7.23 19.70
N GLU A 296 0.70 -8.16 20.62
CA GLU A 296 -0.44 -8.76 21.30
C GLU A 296 -0.29 -8.63 22.82
N LEU A 297 -1.31 -8.08 23.48
CA LEU A 297 -1.35 -7.96 24.93
C LEU A 297 -1.39 -9.36 25.56
N LYS A 298 -0.45 -9.63 26.46
CA LYS A 298 -0.34 -10.94 27.12
C LYS A 298 -1.57 -11.25 27.97
N GLU A 299 -1.89 -12.52 28.07
CA GLU A 299 -3.01 -12.99 28.90
C GLU A 299 -2.87 -12.53 30.36
N GLY A 300 -3.94 -11.97 30.90
CA GLY A 300 -3.98 -11.45 32.27
C GLY A 300 -3.42 -10.03 32.43
N GLU A 301 -2.76 -9.47 31.43
CA GLU A 301 -2.27 -8.08 31.46
C GLU A 301 -3.38 -7.08 31.11
N THR A 302 -3.19 -5.83 31.58
CA THR A 302 -4.04 -4.67 31.26
C THR A 302 -3.19 -3.42 31.11
N LEU A 303 -3.72 -2.39 30.43
CA LEU A 303 -3.06 -1.09 30.27
C LEU A 303 -3.32 -0.10 31.43
N GLN A 304 -3.98 -0.58 32.46
CA GLN A 304 -4.22 0.20 33.70
C GLN A 304 -3.00 0.22 34.61
#